data_f75f0a8886a07ccc8497691553ade64b
#
_entry.id   f75f0a8886a07ccc8497691553ade64b
#
_cell.length_a   1.000
_cell.length_b   1.000
_cell.length_c   1.000
_cell.angle_alpha   90.00
_cell.angle_beta   90.00
_cell.angle_gamma   90.00
#
_symmetry.space_group_name_H-M   'P 1'
#
loop_
_entity.id
_entity.type
_entity.pdbx_description
1 polymer ?
#
loop_
_entity_poly.entity_id
_entity_poly.type
_entity_poly.pdbx_seq_one_letter_code
_entity_poly.pdbx_strand_id
1 'polypeptide(L)'
;MGIENVGEGIILVTLPAEPKISDELKNINEIISSRNDCDVIIDFSNIEIITSFSISNLMILRSMLREEGHQLILCKVAVPTKCIFTVAGLDALFEFAEDKEAALAAMQHTS
;
A
#
# COMPACT_ATOMS: atom_id res chain seq x y z
N MET A 1 -13.47 -7.10 1.80
CA MET A 1 -12.38 -6.13 1.66
C MET A 1 -12.34 -5.23 2.89
N GLY A 2 -11.16 -4.99 3.41
CA GLY A 2 -11.04 -4.23 4.63
C GLY A 2 -10.36 -2.89 4.45
N ILE A 3 -11.12 -1.82 4.68
CA ILE A 3 -10.53 -0.49 4.88
C ILE A 3 -10.91 -0.10 6.29
N GLU A 4 -9.92 0.22 7.11
CA GLU A 4 -10.20 0.65 8.48
C GLU A 4 -9.26 1.78 8.91
N ASN A 5 -9.75 2.63 9.79
CA ASN A 5 -8.91 3.64 10.42
C ASN A 5 -8.10 2.98 11.52
N VAL A 6 -6.80 3.13 11.47
CA VAL A 6 -5.89 2.53 12.45
C VAL A 6 -5.09 3.58 13.23
N GLY A 7 -5.30 4.83 12.90
CA GLY A 7 -4.67 5.95 13.59
C GLY A 7 -5.25 7.24 13.07
N GLU A 8 -4.88 8.36 13.66
CA GLU A 8 -5.32 9.67 13.21
C GLU A 8 -4.70 9.97 11.85
N GLY A 9 -5.56 10.07 10.82
CA GLY A 9 -5.08 10.30 9.46
C GLY A 9 -4.35 9.11 8.85
N ILE A 10 -4.62 7.89 9.31
CA ILE A 10 -3.99 6.67 8.78
C ILE A 10 -5.06 5.62 8.51
N ILE A 11 -5.11 5.09 7.30
CA ILE A 11 -6.01 3.99 6.97
C ILE A 11 -5.20 2.74 6.63
N LEU A 12 -5.78 1.59 6.98
CA LEU A 12 -5.24 0.28 6.62
C LEU A 12 -6.15 -0.35 5.58
N VAL A 13 -5.55 -0.81 4.50
CA VAL A 13 -6.26 -1.50 3.42
C VAL A 13 -5.75 -2.93 3.35
N THR A 14 -6.64 -3.91 3.54
CA THR A 14 -6.31 -5.32 3.35
C THR A 14 -6.73 -5.72 1.95
N LEU A 15 -5.77 -6.08 1.12
CA LEU A 15 -6.04 -6.43 -0.28
C LEU A 15 -6.58 -7.85 -0.40
N PRO A 16 -7.53 -8.09 -1.31
CA PRO A 16 -7.94 -9.45 -1.67
C PRO A 16 -6.90 -10.12 -2.56
N ALA A 17 -7.03 -11.41 -2.78
CA ALA A 17 -6.17 -12.13 -3.72
C ALA A 17 -6.51 -11.75 -5.17
N GLU A 18 -5.56 -12.00 -6.09
CA GLU A 18 -5.84 -11.84 -7.52
C GLU A 18 -7.00 -12.75 -7.94
N PRO A 19 -7.81 -12.35 -8.91
CA PRO A 19 -7.66 -11.18 -9.78
C PRO A 19 -8.29 -9.89 -9.24
N LYS A 20 -8.75 -9.88 -8.01
CA LYS A 20 -9.50 -8.75 -7.44
C LYS A 20 -8.64 -7.59 -6.98
N ILE A 21 -7.31 -7.79 -6.88
CA ILE A 21 -6.41 -6.75 -6.39
C ILE A 21 -6.52 -5.47 -7.24
N SER A 22 -6.49 -5.60 -8.56
CA SER A 22 -6.54 -4.44 -9.46
C SER A 22 -7.80 -3.60 -9.28
N ASP A 23 -8.95 -4.26 -9.19
CA ASP A 23 -10.22 -3.57 -8.98
C ASP A 23 -10.22 -2.85 -7.64
N GLU A 24 -9.70 -3.51 -6.63
CA GLU A 24 -9.64 -2.92 -5.29
C GLU A 24 -8.72 -1.73 -5.24
N LEU A 25 -7.56 -1.82 -5.87
CA LEU A 25 -6.63 -0.70 -5.93
C LEU A 25 -7.20 0.47 -6.71
N LYS A 26 -7.98 0.23 -7.75
CA LYS A 26 -8.67 1.29 -8.47
C LYS A 26 -9.67 2.02 -7.56
N ASN A 27 -10.42 1.26 -6.75
CA ASN A 27 -11.34 1.85 -5.77
C ASN A 27 -10.59 2.70 -4.76
N ILE A 28 -9.47 2.20 -4.24
CA ILE A 28 -8.65 2.92 -3.29
C ILE A 28 -8.12 4.21 -3.93
N ASN A 29 -7.65 4.13 -5.17
CA ASN A 29 -7.16 5.30 -5.89
C ASN A 29 -8.24 6.37 -6.05
N GLU A 30 -9.48 5.96 -6.31
CA GLU A 30 -10.59 6.90 -6.40
C GLU A 30 -10.89 7.55 -5.04
N ILE A 31 -10.89 6.76 -3.98
CA ILE A 31 -11.11 7.27 -2.62
C ILE A 31 -10.02 8.28 -2.25
N ILE A 32 -8.77 7.94 -2.49
CA ILE A 32 -7.64 8.81 -2.14
C ILE A 32 -7.63 10.07 -2.99
N SER A 33 -8.02 9.98 -4.26
CA SER A 33 -8.07 11.17 -5.13
C SER A 33 -9.06 12.21 -4.63
N SER A 34 -10.08 11.79 -3.89
CA SER A 34 -11.06 12.70 -3.30
C SER A 34 -10.77 13.04 -1.84
N ARG A 35 -9.79 12.37 -1.23
CA ARG A 35 -9.37 12.60 0.17
C ARG A 35 -7.86 12.84 0.17
N ASN A 36 -7.44 13.97 0.65
CA ASN A 36 -6.01 14.32 0.68
C ASN A 36 -5.49 14.39 2.11
N ASP A 37 -6.10 13.64 3.02
CA ASP A 37 -5.89 13.84 4.45
C ASP A 37 -5.38 12.60 5.19
N CYS A 38 -4.92 11.57 4.49
CA CYS A 38 -4.51 10.35 5.17
C CYS A 38 -3.29 9.66 4.54
N ASP A 39 -2.51 9.02 5.42
CA ASP A 39 -1.50 8.06 5.03
C ASP A 39 -2.14 6.69 4.86
N VAL A 40 -1.51 5.81 4.10
CA VAL A 40 -2.08 4.51 3.77
C VAL A 40 -1.09 3.39 4.10
N ILE A 41 -1.59 2.37 4.80
CA ILE A 41 -0.89 1.10 4.99
C ILE A 41 -1.64 0.04 4.19
N ILE A 42 -0.94 -0.73 3.37
CA ILE A 42 -1.55 -1.81 2.61
C ILE A 42 -1.05 -3.14 3.14
N ASP A 43 -1.98 -4.00 3.55
CA ASP A 43 -1.71 -5.32 4.08
C ASP A 43 -1.75 -6.35 2.94
N PHE A 44 -0.63 -7.03 2.74
CA PHE A 44 -0.45 -8.02 1.66
C PHE A 44 -0.61 -9.46 2.16
N SER A 45 -1.15 -9.67 3.35
CA SER A 45 -1.20 -11.02 3.93
C SER A 45 -1.99 -12.03 3.11
N ASN A 46 -2.93 -11.57 2.28
CA ASN A 46 -3.73 -12.45 1.41
C ASN A 46 -3.15 -12.58 0.00
N ILE A 47 -1.99 -12.00 -0.25
CA ILE A 47 -1.42 -11.93 -1.60
C ILE A 47 -0.38 -13.01 -1.77
N GLU A 48 -0.60 -13.91 -2.74
CA GLU A 48 0.40 -14.90 -3.15
C GLU A 48 1.07 -14.53 -4.47
N ILE A 49 0.31 -13.91 -5.36
CA ILE A 49 0.76 -13.53 -6.70
C ILE A 49 0.30 -12.10 -6.93
N ILE A 50 1.14 -11.29 -7.56
CA ILE A 50 0.78 -9.94 -7.95
C ILE A 50 1.05 -9.75 -9.44
N THR A 51 0.16 -9.05 -10.13
CA THR A 51 0.29 -8.78 -11.56
C THR A 51 0.90 -7.41 -11.80
N SER A 52 1.38 -7.19 -13.04
CA SER A 52 1.89 -5.87 -13.43
C SER A 52 0.80 -4.79 -13.37
N PHE A 53 -0.45 -5.16 -13.61
CA PHE A 53 -1.58 -4.24 -13.46
C PHE A 53 -1.70 -3.75 -12.03
N SER A 54 -1.61 -4.66 -11.08
CA SER A 54 -1.70 -4.32 -9.67
C SER A 54 -0.52 -3.44 -9.25
N ILE A 55 0.68 -3.75 -9.72
CA ILE A 55 1.86 -2.93 -9.44
C ILE A 55 1.68 -1.52 -10.00
N SER A 56 1.15 -1.39 -11.22
CA SER A 56 0.89 -0.07 -11.80
C SER A 56 -0.07 0.74 -10.96
N ASN A 57 -1.14 0.10 -10.46
CA ASN A 57 -2.10 0.79 -9.60
C ASN A 57 -1.49 1.20 -8.26
N LEU A 58 -0.57 0.40 -7.72
CA LEU A 58 0.18 0.79 -6.51
C LEU A 58 1.05 2.01 -6.78
N MET A 59 1.67 2.08 -7.95
CA MET A 59 2.50 3.23 -8.30
C MET A 59 1.67 4.50 -8.45
N ILE A 60 0.47 4.39 -8.99
CA ILE A 60 -0.46 5.52 -9.07
C ILE A 60 -0.82 6.00 -7.66
N LEU A 61 -1.16 5.07 -6.77
CA LEU A 61 -1.48 5.40 -5.39
C LEU A 61 -0.32 6.09 -4.70
N ARG A 62 0.90 5.57 -4.87
CA ARG A 62 2.09 6.16 -4.30
C ARG A 62 2.28 7.61 -4.77
N SER A 63 2.12 7.83 -6.07
CA SER A 63 2.30 9.17 -6.65
C SER A 63 1.28 10.16 -6.09
N MET A 64 0.02 9.75 -5.98
CA MET A 64 -1.02 10.61 -5.43
C MET A 64 -0.75 10.99 -3.98
N LEU A 65 -0.33 10.02 -3.18
CA LEU A 65 -0.04 10.27 -1.76
C LEU A 65 1.16 11.19 -1.60
N ARG A 66 2.20 10.98 -2.40
CA ARG A 66 3.40 11.82 -2.33
C ARG A 66 3.12 13.27 -2.70
N GLU A 67 2.28 13.49 -3.69
CA GLU A 67 1.91 14.85 -4.09
C GLU A 67 1.27 15.64 -2.94
N GLU A 68 0.58 14.94 -2.06
CA GLU A 68 -0.09 15.57 -0.91
C GLU A 68 0.73 15.46 0.38
N GLY A 69 1.97 14.99 0.29
CA GLY A 69 2.84 14.86 1.45
C GLY A 69 2.52 13.69 2.36
N HIS A 70 1.81 12.70 1.86
CA HIS A 70 1.43 11.51 2.64
C HIS A 70 2.31 10.32 2.32
N GLN A 71 2.24 9.29 3.17
CA GLN A 71 3.07 8.11 3.10
C GLN A 71 2.27 6.89 2.70
N LEU A 72 2.96 5.95 2.04
CA LEU A 72 2.42 4.64 1.71
C LEU A 72 3.42 3.59 2.22
N ILE A 73 2.93 2.67 3.05
CA ILE A 73 3.76 1.56 3.55
C ILE A 73 3.05 0.26 3.23
N LEU A 74 3.82 -0.71 2.72
CA LEU A 74 3.33 -2.05 2.42
C LEU A 74 3.77 -2.99 3.54
N CYS A 75 2.84 -3.74 4.13
CA CYS A 75 3.20 -4.66 5.20
C CYS A 75 2.78 -6.08 4.87
N LYS A 76 3.42 -7.04 5.55
CA LYS A 76 3.18 -8.47 5.37
C LYS A 76 3.36 -8.93 3.94
N VAL A 77 4.35 -8.37 3.25
CA VAL A 77 4.68 -8.74 1.87
C VAL A 77 5.51 -10.01 1.91
N ALA A 78 5.01 -11.07 1.25
CA ALA A 78 5.72 -12.34 1.20
C ALA A 78 7.02 -12.20 0.41
N VAL A 79 8.01 -13.04 0.76
CA VAL A 79 9.32 -13.00 0.11
C VAL A 79 9.23 -13.10 -1.42
N PRO A 80 8.44 -14.02 -2.01
CA PRO A 80 8.33 -14.08 -3.47
C PRO A 80 7.78 -12.79 -4.09
N THR A 81 6.82 -12.15 -3.45
CA THR A 81 6.25 -10.89 -3.93
C THR A 81 7.28 -9.76 -3.82
N LYS A 82 8.01 -9.73 -2.71
CA LYS A 82 9.06 -8.73 -2.51
C LYS A 82 10.15 -8.87 -3.56
N CYS A 83 10.48 -10.10 -3.94
CA CYS A 83 11.46 -10.36 -5.01
C CYS A 83 11.00 -9.79 -6.35
N ILE A 84 9.70 -9.82 -6.65
CA ILE A 84 9.17 -9.22 -7.87
C ILE A 84 9.45 -7.72 -7.87
N PHE A 85 9.24 -7.06 -6.76
CA PHE A 85 9.53 -5.62 -6.63
C PHE A 85 11.02 -5.34 -6.85
N THR A 86 11.88 -6.17 -6.26
CA THR A 86 13.32 -6.01 -6.37
C THR A 86 13.80 -6.20 -7.82
N VAL A 87 13.32 -7.25 -8.48
CA VAL A 87 13.69 -7.55 -9.87
C VAL A 87 13.23 -6.44 -10.81
N ALA A 88 12.07 -5.86 -10.54
CA ALA A 88 11.54 -4.76 -11.34
C ALA A 88 12.18 -3.41 -11.02
N GLY A 89 13.09 -3.36 -10.05
CA GLY A 89 13.73 -2.11 -9.64
C GLY A 89 12.85 -1.19 -8.82
N LEU A 90 11.78 -1.72 -8.23
CA LEU A 90 10.77 -0.93 -7.52
C LEU A 90 10.94 -0.96 -6.00
N ASP A 91 11.84 -1.79 -5.49
CA ASP A 91 12.04 -1.94 -4.05
C ASP A 91 12.48 -0.63 -3.38
N ALA A 92 13.17 0.24 -4.11
CA ALA A 92 13.58 1.54 -3.60
C ALA A 92 12.45 2.57 -3.60
N LEU A 93 11.37 2.30 -4.35
CA LEU A 93 10.24 3.23 -4.47
C LEU A 93 9.19 3.02 -3.39
N PHE A 94 9.14 1.84 -2.79
CA PHE A 94 8.14 1.52 -1.78
C PHE A 94 8.79 1.28 -0.43
N GLU A 95 8.08 1.63 0.61
CA GLU A 95 8.50 1.37 1.98
C GLU A 95 7.80 0.12 2.48
N PHE A 96 8.55 -0.79 3.09
CA PHE A 96 8.04 -2.07 3.58
C PHE A 96 8.15 -2.13 5.09
N ALA A 97 7.17 -2.79 5.71
CA ALA A 97 7.20 -3.07 7.14
C ALA A 97 6.76 -4.53 7.36
N GLU A 98 7.15 -5.11 8.49
CA GLU A 98 6.82 -6.49 8.77
C GLU A 98 5.33 -6.69 8.98
N ASP A 99 4.69 -5.75 9.70
CA ASP A 99 3.27 -5.84 10.04
C ASP A 99 2.69 -4.44 10.22
N LYS A 100 1.40 -4.40 10.56
CA LYS A 100 0.70 -3.15 10.78
C LYS A 100 1.33 -2.31 11.88
N GLU A 101 1.74 -2.95 12.97
CA GLU A 101 2.33 -2.24 14.11
C GLU A 101 3.64 -1.57 13.72
N ALA A 102 4.48 -2.27 12.97
CA ALA A 102 5.75 -1.70 12.48
C ALA A 102 5.48 -0.55 11.51
N ALA A 103 4.47 -0.67 10.65
CA ALA A 103 4.11 0.39 9.72
C ALA A 103 3.62 1.63 10.48
N LEU A 104 2.77 1.45 11.48
CA LEU A 104 2.29 2.56 12.30
C LEU A 104 3.43 3.27 13.02
N ALA A 105 4.35 2.49 13.59
CA ALA A 105 5.51 3.07 14.27
C ALA A 105 6.37 3.89 13.31
N ALA A 106 6.59 3.40 12.10
CA ALA A 106 7.37 4.12 11.10
C ALA A 106 6.70 5.45 10.73
N MET A 107 5.39 5.45 10.56
CA MET A 107 4.65 6.66 10.22
C MET A 107 4.69 7.69 11.35
N GLN A 108 4.59 7.23 12.58
CA GLN A 108 4.60 8.13 13.74
C GLN A 108 5.96 8.76 13.98
N HIS A 109 7.03 8.10 13.54
CA HIS A 109 8.41 8.60 13.74
C HIS A 109 8.85 9.61 12.69
N THR A 110 8.10 9.76 11.61
CA THR A 110 8.49 10.63 10.49
C THR A 110 7.84 12.00 10.52
N SER A 111 7.12 12.31 11.54
CA SER A 111 6.43 13.60 11.66
C SER A 111 7.39 14.74 11.98
#